data_9d04e5c917d29934bf4b06409787814a
#
_entry.id   9d04e5c917d29934bf4b06409787814a
#
_cell.length_a   1.000
_cell.length_b   1.000
_cell.length_c   1.000
_cell.angle_alpha   90.00
_cell.angle_beta   90.00
_cell.angle_gamma   90.00
#
_symmetry.space_group_name_H-M   'P 1'
#
loop_
_entity.id
_entity.type
_entity.pdbx_description
1 polymer ?
#
loop_
_entity_poly.entity_id
_entity_poly.type
_entity_poly.pdbx_seq_one_letter_code
_entity_poly.pdbx_strand_id
1 'polypeptide(L)'
;MRQKAKTFLLITKLMKSTSVYAGGSLINQAIPFILLPILTRFLTPEDYGVLATFIAIFGVMQIFISMGTIDASIRAYFDIGKKGLDFSKYVFNGFLINFTVFITVLFLWHFGKSYFEKIIPIPFVYQLLIPLLSLCVIVYSVPCKLWVFKKEPLPYVIFNATNMLLEAGLAVFLIVFMHFNWQGRVLGILVSKLVFALIGIYILLKHKSCQISFNTTYIKDILNYGLPVVVHSSGFVIISAIDRFFLNKFIGLSATGIYSVSYSVCSLIGFVTSAFNAAWVPIFYEKLGTLSASGKLKLVKSTYIYFILVLFSVALFATVVPSILNILVGKKFLGAGLFIFWLALGFGFHGMYTLIVSYIFYEKKTYVLSKIAIVTVLLSFASNYVLIKINGAIGVAQATCLVFLVRFLLVWYFSNQVYPMPWLFFMRRAPQASEAVGTGA
;
A
#
# COMPACT_ATOMS: atom_id res chain seq x y z
N MET A 1 -38.55 -0.55 -21.15
CA MET A 1 -37.47 -1.37 -21.72
C MET A 1 -36.18 -0.59 -22.02
N ARG A 2 -36.20 0.55 -22.72
CA ARG A 2 -34.99 1.33 -23.07
C ARG A 2 -34.12 1.77 -21.87
N GLN A 3 -34.73 2.08 -20.73
CA GLN A 3 -34.00 2.53 -19.55
C GLN A 3 -33.25 1.36 -18.86
N LYS A 4 -33.85 0.17 -18.78
CA LYS A 4 -33.22 -1.06 -18.28
C LYS A 4 -32.04 -1.50 -19.17
N ALA A 5 -32.20 -1.39 -20.50
CA ALA A 5 -31.14 -1.72 -21.45
C ALA A 5 -29.93 -0.73 -21.34
N LYS A 6 -30.18 0.58 -21.16
CA LYS A 6 -29.13 1.57 -20.92
C LYS A 6 -28.40 1.31 -19.60
N THR A 7 -29.11 0.97 -18.53
CA THR A 7 -28.50 0.63 -17.23
C THR A 7 -27.68 -0.65 -17.33
N PHE A 8 -28.16 -1.67 -18.02
CA PHE A 8 -27.43 -2.91 -18.25
C PHE A 8 -26.14 -2.69 -19.05
N LEU A 9 -26.18 -1.92 -20.14
CA LEU A 9 -25.01 -1.54 -20.94
C LEU A 9 -23.99 -0.72 -20.13
N LEU A 10 -24.47 0.19 -19.27
CA LEU A 10 -23.60 0.95 -18.36
C LEU A 10 -22.89 0.06 -17.33
N ILE A 11 -23.61 -0.88 -16.73
CA ILE A 11 -23.07 -1.86 -15.77
C ILE A 11 -22.04 -2.75 -16.45
N THR A 12 -22.34 -3.28 -17.64
CA THR A 12 -21.41 -4.14 -18.40
C THR A 12 -20.15 -3.38 -18.80
N LYS A 13 -20.25 -2.11 -19.20
CA LYS A 13 -19.11 -1.26 -19.53
C LYS A 13 -18.27 -0.92 -18.28
N LEU A 14 -18.90 -0.66 -17.16
CA LEU A 14 -18.24 -0.46 -15.86
C LEU A 14 -17.53 -1.73 -15.40
N MET A 15 -18.17 -2.88 -15.45
CA MET A 15 -17.57 -4.16 -15.09
C MET A 15 -16.35 -4.46 -15.97
N LYS A 16 -16.44 -4.25 -17.29
CA LYS A 16 -15.33 -4.45 -18.22
C LYS A 16 -14.16 -3.51 -17.91
N SER A 17 -14.40 -2.23 -17.65
CA SER A 17 -13.31 -1.30 -17.29
C SER A 17 -12.70 -1.64 -15.93
N THR A 18 -13.51 -1.97 -14.93
CA THR A 18 -13.04 -2.38 -13.61
C THR A 18 -12.18 -3.64 -13.66
N SER A 19 -12.58 -4.64 -14.46
CA SER A 19 -11.80 -5.86 -14.65
C SER A 19 -10.45 -5.60 -15.33
N VAL A 20 -10.39 -4.66 -16.27
CA VAL A 20 -9.12 -4.27 -16.93
C VAL A 20 -8.20 -3.53 -15.96
N TYR A 21 -8.72 -2.62 -15.12
CA TYR A 21 -7.92 -1.96 -14.06
C TYR A 21 -7.42 -2.97 -13.02
N ALA A 22 -8.31 -3.90 -12.59
CA ALA A 22 -7.93 -4.95 -11.65
C ALA A 22 -6.85 -5.86 -12.23
N GLY A 23 -7.00 -6.28 -13.49
CA GLY A 23 -6.00 -7.08 -14.20
C GLY A 23 -4.64 -6.36 -14.31
N GLY A 24 -4.65 -5.07 -14.67
CA GLY A 24 -3.42 -4.25 -14.69
C GLY A 24 -2.78 -4.11 -13.31
N SER A 25 -3.57 -3.94 -12.26
CA SER A 25 -3.07 -3.90 -10.88
C SER A 25 -2.50 -5.26 -10.44
N LEU A 26 -3.11 -6.36 -10.87
CA LEU A 26 -2.61 -7.72 -10.60
C LEU A 26 -1.25 -7.95 -11.26
N ILE A 27 -1.08 -7.56 -12.52
CA ILE A 27 0.21 -7.64 -13.23
C ILE A 27 1.27 -6.83 -12.47
N ASN A 28 0.95 -5.61 -12.07
CA ASN A 28 1.86 -4.73 -11.33
C ASN A 28 2.36 -5.36 -10.02
N GLN A 29 1.53 -6.11 -9.34
CA GLN A 29 1.87 -6.75 -8.07
C GLN A 29 2.54 -8.12 -8.27
N ALA A 30 2.33 -8.79 -9.41
CA ALA A 30 2.95 -10.08 -9.72
C ALA A 30 4.43 -9.96 -10.09
N ILE A 31 4.86 -8.88 -10.74
CA ILE A 31 6.24 -8.72 -11.22
C ILE A 31 7.29 -8.78 -10.12
N PRO A 32 7.15 -8.14 -8.94
CA PRO A 32 8.08 -8.32 -7.83
C PRO A 32 8.23 -9.77 -7.39
N PHE A 33 7.16 -10.57 -7.49
CA PHE A 33 7.18 -12.00 -7.21
C PHE A 33 7.94 -12.81 -8.25
N ILE A 34 7.74 -12.49 -9.53
CA ILE A 34 8.48 -13.14 -10.63
C ILE A 34 9.96 -12.79 -10.54
N LEU A 35 10.31 -11.60 -10.11
CA LEU A 35 11.68 -11.17 -9.91
C LEU A 35 12.34 -11.79 -8.66
N LEU A 36 11.57 -12.16 -7.65
CA LEU A 36 12.10 -12.67 -6.38
C LEU A 36 13.02 -13.89 -6.56
N PRO A 37 12.62 -14.96 -7.29
CA PRO A 37 13.48 -16.11 -7.55
C PRO A 37 14.77 -15.73 -8.30
N ILE A 38 14.69 -14.78 -9.22
CA ILE A 38 15.86 -14.33 -10.00
C ILE A 38 16.81 -13.55 -9.06
N LEU A 39 16.29 -12.52 -8.38
CA LEU A 39 17.10 -11.68 -7.51
C LEU A 39 17.79 -12.49 -6.40
N THR A 40 17.08 -13.43 -5.77
CA THR A 40 17.64 -14.24 -4.66
C THR A 40 18.66 -15.28 -5.12
N ARG A 41 18.71 -15.64 -6.41
CA ARG A 41 19.74 -16.53 -6.95
C ARG A 41 21.03 -15.78 -7.29
N PHE A 42 20.93 -14.52 -7.72
CA PHE A 42 22.09 -13.74 -8.15
C PHE A 42 22.64 -12.83 -7.05
N LEU A 43 21.78 -12.29 -6.18
CA LEU A 43 22.20 -11.41 -5.08
C LEU A 43 22.58 -12.22 -3.84
N THR A 44 23.45 -11.60 -3.03
CA THR A 44 23.69 -12.07 -1.66
C THR A 44 22.61 -11.57 -0.71
N PRO A 45 22.43 -12.20 0.48
CA PRO A 45 21.52 -11.65 1.50
C PRO A 45 21.86 -10.21 1.90
N GLU A 46 23.14 -9.85 1.92
CA GLU A 46 23.59 -8.49 2.20
C GLU A 46 23.16 -7.51 1.11
N ASP A 47 23.40 -7.84 -0.17
CA ASP A 47 22.95 -7.03 -1.31
C ASP A 47 21.44 -6.81 -1.27
N TYR A 48 20.68 -7.88 -0.96
CA TYR A 48 19.23 -7.78 -0.83
C TYR A 48 18.81 -6.92 0.37
N GLY A 49 19.60 -6.95 1.44
CA GLY A 49 19.42 -6.08 2.62
C GLY A 49 19.61 -4.60 2.29
N VAL A 50 20.65 -4.27 1.53
CA VAL A 50 20.88 -2.89 1.02
C VAL A 50 19.70 -2.46 0.14
N LEU A 51 19.29 -3.31 -0.81
CA LEU A 51 18.17 -3.04 -1.70
C LEU A 51 16.87 -2.83 -0.93
N ALA A 52 16.57 -3.68 0.04
CA ALA A 52 15.37 -3.59 0.86
C ALA A 52 15.36 -2.31 1.71
N THR A 53 16.52 -1.91 2.22
CA THR A 53 16.69 -0.65 2.96
C THR A 53 16.47 0.55 2.04
N PHE A 54 17.04 0.52 0.82
CA PHE A 54 16.83 1.56 -0.19
C PHE A 54 15.33 1.72 -0.51
N ILE A 55 14.63 0.62 -0.78
CA ILE A 55 13.19 0.62 -1.11
C ILE A 55 12.36 1.14 0.08
N ALA A 56 12.73 0.78 1.32
CA ALA A 56 12.01 1.24 2.50
C ALA A 56 12.14 2.76 2.70
N ILE A 57 13.36 3.30 2.57
CA ILE A 57 13.62 4.75 2.67
C ILE A 57 12.94 5.48 1.50
N PHE A 58 13.03 4.93 0.28
CA PHE A 58 12.34 5.46 -0.89
C PHE A 58 10.83 5.55 -0.66
N GLY A 59 10.18 4.50 -0.12
CA GLY A 59 8.76 4.52 0.20
C GLY A 59 8.38 5.64 1.18
N VAL A 60 9.18 5.87 2.21
CA VAL A 60 8.98 6.98 3.15
C VAL A 60 9.15 8.33 2.45
N MET A 61 10.25 8.51 1.70
CA MET A 61 10.51 9.75 0.98
C MET A 61 9.46 10.09 -0.06
N GLN A 62 8.95 9.10 -0.77
CA GLN A 62 7.87 9.28 -1.75
C GLN A 62 6.63 9.91 -1.11
N ILE A 63 6.26 9.49 0.08
CA ILE A 63 5.11 10.04 0.80
C ILE A 63 5.39 11.49 1.21
N PHE A 64 6.57 11.78 1.76
CA PHE A 64 6.93 13.13 2.17
C PHE A 64 7.02 14.09 0.97
N ILE A 65 7.67 13.70 -0.13
CA ILE A 65 7.78 14.55 -1.32
C ILE A 65 6.43 14.73 -2.00
N SER A 66 5.58 13.71 -1.97
CA SER A 66 4.22 13.77 -2.52
C SER A 66 3.33 14.80 -1.83
N MET A 67 3.48 15.02 -0.52
CA MET A 67 2.62 15.93 0.27
C MET A 67 1.11 15.74 0.02
N GLY A 68 0.69 14.55 -0.46
CA GLY A 68 -0.70 14.26 -0.81
C GLY A 68 -1.23 14.98 -2.05
N THR A 69 -0.35 15.58 -2.86
CA THR A 69 -0.74 16.36 -4.06
C THR A 69 -1.52 15.54 -5.07
N ILE A 70 -1.19 14.24 -5.20
CA ILE A 70 -1.88 13.31 -6.10
C ILE A 70 -3.34 13.12 -5.65
N ASP A 71 -3.56 12.88 -4.36
CA ASP A 71 -4.89 12.66 -3.80
C ASP A 71 -5.73 13.94 -3.81
N ALA A 72 -5.09 15.10 -3.58
CA ALA A 72 -5.71 16.41 -3.74
C ALA A 72 -6.15 16.65 -5.18
N SER A 73 -5.31 16.28 -6.18
CA SER A 73 -5.64 16.37 -7.60
C SER A 73 -6.82 15.47 -7.99
N ILE A 74 -6.91 14.27 -7.38
CA ILE A 74 -8.08 13.38 -7.55
C ILE A 74 -9.36 14.09 -7.15
N ARG A 75 -9.39 14.66 -5.94
CA ARG A 75 -10.55 15.39 -5.44
C ARG A 75 -10.89 16.58 -6.34
N ALA A 76 -9.87 17.38 -6.69
CA ALA A 76 -10.06 18.58 -7.53
C ALA A 76 -10.67 18.24 -8.89
N TYR A 77 -10.32 17.13 -9.51
CA TYR A 77 -10.89 16.69 -10.79
C TYR A 77 -12.42 16.54 -10.74
N PHE A 78 -12.96 16.02 -9.61
CA PHE A 78 -14.42 15.87 -9.43
C PHE A 78 -15.12 17.16 -8.97
N ASP A 79 -14.36 18.16 -8.49
CA ASP A 79 -14.88 19.44 -8.00
C ASP A 79 -14.83 20.55 -9.07
N ILE A 80 -14.24 20.31 -10.26
CA ILE A 80 -14.07 21.29 -11.36
C ILE A 80 -15.37 22.02 -11.67
N GLY A 81 -16.48 21.29 -11.84
CA GLY A 81 -17.78 21.88 -12.19
C GLY A 81 -18.47 22.66 -11.07
N LYS A 82 -18.02 22.48 -9.81
CA LYS A 82 -18.68 23.07 -8.63
C LYS A 82 -17.99 24.33 -8.11
N LYS A 83 -16.67 24.45 -8.29
CA LYS A 83 -15.83 25.49 -7.68
C LYS A 83 -15.10 26.39 -8.67
N GLY A 84 -15.35 26.27 -9.98
CA GLY A 84 -14.63 27.04 -11.01
C GLY A 84 -13.10 26.77 -11.02
N LEU A 85 -12.67 25.61 -10.54
CA LEU A 85 -11.26 25.22 -10.48
C LEU A 85 -10.73 24.91 -11.88
N ASP A 86 -9.60 25.50 -12.24
CA ASP A 86 -8.83 25.10 -13.42
C ASP A 86 -7.89 23.96 -13.06
N PHE A 87 -8.25 22.76 -13.49
CA PHE A 87 -7.52 21.54 -13.15
C PHE A 87 -6.06 21.57 -13.63
N SER A 88 -5.79 22.14 -14.81
CA SER A 88 -4.45 22.16 -15.37
C SER A 88 -3.50 23.05 -14.55
N LYS A 89 -4.01 24.17 -14.06
CA LYS A 89 -3.29 25.05 -13.13
C LYS A 89 -3.15 24.42 -11.74
N TYR A 90 -4.15 23.69 -11.29
CA TYR A 90 -4.10 22.96 -10.02
C TYR A 90 -3.01 21.89 -10.02
N VAL A 91 -2.89 21.09 -11.09
CA VAL A 91 -1.82 20.08 -11.27
C VAL A 91 -0.44 20.74 -11.26
N PHE A 92 -0.27 21.89 -11.93
CA PHE A 92 1.00 22.63 -11.91
C PHE A 92 1.39 23.06 -10.49
N ASN A 93 0.45 23.60 -9.71
CA ASN A 93 0.74 23.99 -8.32
C ASN A 93 1.06 22.78 -7.44
N GLY A 94 0.49 21.60 -7.72
CA GLY A 94 0.89 20.33 -7.09
C GLY A 94 2.34 19.97 -7.41
N PHE A 95 2.76 20.07 -8.67
CA PHE A 95 4.16 19.83 -9.05
C PHE A 95 5.12 20.86 -8.45
N LEU A 96 4.70 22.11 -8.33
CA LEU A 96 5.49 23.16 -7.68
C LEU A 96 5.77 22.81 -6.21
N ILE A 97 4.76 22.36 -5.47
CA ILE A 97 4.93 21.86 -4.09
C ILE A 97 5.93 20.70 -4.06
N ASN A 98 5.71 19.69 -4.91
CA ASN A 98 6.59 18.51 -4.91
C ASN A 98 8.03 18.86 -5.25
N PHE A 99 8.25 19.76 -6.22
CA PHE A 99 9.57 20.21 -6.60
C PHE A 99 10.25 21.03 -5.49
N THR A 100 9.50 21.90 -4.81
CA THR A 100 10.02 22.66 -3.66
C THR A 100 10.44 21.74 -2.53
N VAL A 101 9.59 20.76 -2.17
CA VAL A 101 9.92 19.76 -1.13
C VAL A 101 11.12 18.90 -1.57
N PHE A 102 11.19 18.48 -2.83
CA PHE A 102 12.32 17.74 -3.38
C PHE A 102 13.64 18.51 -3.23
N ILE A 103 13.68 19.80 -3.61
CA ILE A 103 14.89 20.63 -3.45
C ILE A 103 15.25 20.80 -1.97
N THR A 104 14.26 21.03 -1.10
CA THR A 104 14.46 21.13 0.34
C THR A 104 15.07 19.84 0.90
N VAL A 105 14.55 18.68 0.52
CA VAL A 105 15.05 17.37 0.93
C VAL A 105 16.45 17.15 0.42
N LEU A 106 16.77 17.45 -0.85
CA LEU A 106 18.13 17.35 -1.38
C LEU A 106 19.12 18.22 -0.61
N PHE A 107 18.73 19.46 -0.30
CA PHE A 107 19.54 20.38 0.48
C PHE A 107 19.84 19.82 1.88
N LEU A 108 18.79 19.42 2.61
CA LEU A 108 18.94 18.83 3.94
C LEU A 108 19.78 17.56 3.92
N TRP A 109 19.63 16.73 2.87
CA TRP A 109 20.41 15.50 2.72
C TRP A 109 21.87 15.77 2.44
N HIS A 110 22.16 16.76 1.59
CA HIS A 110 23.52 17.15 1.26
C HIS A 110 24.28 17.69 2.50
N PHE A 111 23.66 18.60 3.26
CA PHE A 111 24.25 19.14 4.48
C PHE A 111 24.30 18.14 5.63
N GLY A 112 23.36 17.21 5.67
CA GLY A 112 23.31 16.11 6.64
C GLY A 112 24.16 14.89 6.26
N LYS A 113 24.99 14.95 5.22
CA LYS A 113 25.77 13.82 4.67
C LYS A 113 26.43 12.97 5.74
N SER A 114 27.25 13.58 6.60
CA SER A 114 28.00 12.87 7.64
C SER A 114 27.12 12.13 8.67
N TYR A 115 25.90 12.60 8.86
CA TYR A 115 24.91 11.96 9.73
C TYR A 115 24.20 10.80 9.02
N PHE A 116 23.76 11.01 7.77
CA PHE A 116 23.06 9.99 7.00
C PHE A 116 23.94 8.80 6.61
N GLU A 117 25.23 9.03 6.28
CA GLU A 117 26.19 7.96 6.01
C GLU A 117 26.44 7.03 7.21
N LYS A 118 26.31 7.56 8.44
CA LYS A 118 26.46 6.75 9.68
C LYS A 118 25.23 5.88 9.98
N ILE A 119 24.04 6.32 9.55
CA ILE A 119 22.77 5.67 9.90
C ILE A 119 22.28 4.76 8.78
N ILE A 120 22.50 5.16 7.53
CA ILE A 120 21.99 4.47 6.35
C ILE A 120 23.13 3.71 5.70
N PRO A 121 23.12 2.38 5.74
CA PRO A 121 24.21 1.55 5.19
C PRO A 121 24.12 1.44 3.67
N ILE A 122 24.04 2.58 2.97
CA ILE A 122 23.97 2.71 1.52
C ILE A 122 24.93 3.82 1.11
N PRO A 123 25.77 3.66 0.06
CA PRO A 123 26.66 4.72 -0.40
C PRO A 123 25.88 6.01 -0.71
N PHE A 124 26.42 7.15 -0.32
CA PHE A 124 25.75 8.45 -0.36
C PHE A 124 25.18 8.83 -1.74
N VAL A 125 25.91 8.47 -2.81
CA VAL A 125 25.45 8.71 -4.19
C VAL A 125 24.09 8.07 -4.44
N TYR A 126 23.88 6.84 -3.96
CA TYR A 126 22.59 6.15 -4.11
C TYR A 126 21.51 6.72 -3.17
N GLN A 127 21.92 7.26 -2.01
CA GLN A 127 20.97 7.96 -1.14
C GLN A 127 20.38 9.20 -1.83
N LEU A 128 21.20 9.96 -2.60
CA LEU A 128 20.73 11.12 -3.37
C LEU A 128 19.75 10.75 -4.52
N LEU A 129 19.80 9.52 -5.00
CA LEU A 129 18.85 9.05 -6.00
C LEU A 129 17.43 8.84 -5.44
N ILE A 130 17.28 8.68 -4.13
CA ILE A 130 15.98 8.42 -3.48
C ILE A 130 15.00 9.59 -3.69
N PRO A 131 15.35 10.86 -3.37
CA PRO A 131 14.46 11.99 -3.65
C PRO A 131 14.14 12.14 -5.14
N LEU A 132 15.12 11.96 -6.02
CA LEU A 132 14.93 12.04 -7.48
C LEU A 132 13.93 10.96 -7.96
N LEU A 133 14.12 9.72 -7.52
CA LEU A 133 13.21 8.63 -7.83
C LEU A 133 11.79 8.91 -7.34
N SER A 134 11.66 9.49 -6.14
CA SER A 134 10.35 9.87 -5.57
C SER A 134 9.65 10.91 -6.43
N LEU A 135 10.37 11.93 -6.90
CA LEU A 135 9.82 12.93 -7.81
C LEU A 135 9.39 12.31 -9.16
N CYS A 136 10.22 11.44 -9.74
CA CYS A 136 9.89 10.74 -10.98
C CYS A 136 8.59 9.92 -10.85
N VAL A 137 8.42 9.20 -9.73
CA VAL A 137 7.20 8.42 -9.47
C VAL A 137 5.97 9.31 -9.31
N ILE A 138 6.08 10.46 -8.68
CA ILE A 138 4.99 11.42 -8.56
C ILE A 138 4.56 11.92 -9.95
N VAL A 139 5.52 12.36 -10.76
CA VAL A 139 5.26 12.82 -12.14
C VAL A 139 4.61 11.73 -12.99
N TYR A 140 5.16 10.51 -12.97
CA TYR A 140 4.64 9.34 -13.64
C TYR A 140 3.20 9.01 -13.24
N SER A 141 2.84 9.20 -11.97
CA SER A 141 1.54 8.79 -11.44
C SER A 141 0.38 9.68 -11.88
N VAL A 142 0.62 10.96 -12.24
CA VAL A 142 -0.43 11.91 -12.61
C VAL A 142 -1.17 11.49 -13.89
N PRO A 143 -0.52 11.16 -15.03
CA PRO A 143 -1.22 10.61 -16.21
C PRO A 143 -2.01 9.35 -15.89
N CYS A 144 -1.45 8.46 -15.06
CA CYS A 144 -2.12 7.24 -14.63
C CYS A 144 -3.46 7.54 -13.95
N LYS A 145 -3.48 8.51 -13.03
CA LYS A 145 -4.72 8.93 -12.36
C LYS A 145 -5.70 9.60 -13.32
N LEU A 146 -5.22 10.44 -14.25
CA LEU A 146 -6.06 11.07 -15.26
C LEU A 146 -6.80 10.03 -16.12
N TRP A 147 -6.14 8.96 -16.56
CA TRP A 147 -6.81 7.89 -17.31
C TRP A 147 -7.84 7.14 -16.47
N VAL A 148 -7.58 6.94 -15.18
CA VAL A 148 -8.58 6.36 -14.27
C VAL A 148 -9.83 7.26 -14.20
N PHE A 149 -9.67 8.59 -14.08
CA PHE A 149 -10.80 9.54 -14.02
C PHE A 149 -11.57 9.61 -15.34
N LYS A 150 -10.85 9.64 -16.46
CA LYS A 150 -11.44 9.62 -17.80
C LYS A 150 -12.07 8.26 -18.15
N LYS A 151 -11.92 7.24 -17.28
CA LYS A 151 -12.37 5.86 -17.52
C LYS A 151 -11.74 5.25 -18.77
N GLU A 152 -10.46 5.54 -18.99
CA GLU A 152 -9.63 5.04 -20.08
C GLU A 152 -8.67 3.95 -19.57
N PRO A 153 -9.13 2.69 -19.42
CA PRO A 153 -8.33 1.64 -18.80
C PRO A 153 -7.15 1.19 -19.65
N LEU A 154 -7.28 1.21 -20.98
CA LEU A 154 -6.25 0.68 -21.87
C LEU A 154 -4.94 1.47 -21.83
N PRO A 155 -4.93 2.83 -21.98
CA PRO A 155 -3.72 3.62 -21.81
C PRO A 155 -3.08 3.43 -20.43
N TYR A 156 -3.89 3.36 -19.37
CA TYR A 156 -3.42 3.10 -18.02
C TYR A 156 -2.66 1.77 -17.93
N VAL A 157 -3.27 0.67 -18.41
CA VAL A 157 -2.66 -0.67 -18.33
C VAL A 157 -1.40 -0.75 -19.17
N ILE A 158 -1.42 -0.27 -20.43
CA ILE A 158 -0.26 -0.28 -21.30
C ILE A 158 0.90 0.50 -20.66
N PHE A 159 0.65 1.72 -20.20
CA PHE A 159 1.68 2.57 -19.60
C PHE A 159 2.30 1.96 -18.35
N ASN A 160 1.49 1.37 -17.46
CA ASN A 160 1.99 0.69 -16.27
C ASN A 160 2.72 -0.61 -16.62
N ALA A 161 2.16 -1.45 -17.48
CA ALA A 161 2.78 -2.72 -17.86
C ALA A 161 4.13 -2.52 -18.56
N THR A 162 4.21 -1.57 -19.50
CA THR A 162 5.47 -1.26 -20.19
C THR A 162 6.51 -0.66 -19.23
N ASN A 163 6.09 0.21 -18.29
CA ASN A 163 6.98 0.70 -17.24
C ASN A 163 7.58 -0.47 -16.44
N MET A 164 6.74 -1.40 -15.98
CA MET A 164 7.20 -2.52 -15.17
C MET A 164 8.03 -3.53 -15.94
N LEU A 165 7.70 -3.78 -17.22
CA LEU A 165 8.51 -4.64 -18.07
C LEU A 165 9.90 -4.03 -18.33
N LEU A 166 9.98 -2.72 -18.55
CA LEU A 166 11.26 -2.02 -18.66
C LEU A 166 12.04 -2.10 -17.36
N GLU A 167 11.40 -1.85 -16.22
CA GLU A 167 12.01 -1.92 -14.88
C GLU A 167 12.54 -3.31 -14.58
N ALA A 168 11.73 -4.35 -14.82
CA ALA A 168 12.11 -5.75 -14.61
C ALA A 168 13.20 -6.20 -15.58
N GLY A 169 13.05 -5.88 -16.87
CA GLY A 169 14.02 -6.24 -17.91
C GLY A 169 15.39 -5.60 -17.65
N LEU A 170 15.43 -4.30 -17.32
CA LEU A 170 16.68 -3.63 -16.98
C LEU A 170 17.30 -4.23 -15.72
N ALA A 171 16.51 -4.52 -14.68
CA ALA A 171 17.03 -5.13 -13.47
C ALA A 171 17.67 -6.50 -13.75
N VAL A 172 16.97 -7.35 -14.50
CA VAL A 172 17.50 -8.67 -14.90
C VAL A 172 18.75 -8.51 -15.76
N PHE A 173 18.72 -7.64 -16.76
CA PHE A 173 19.87 -7.39 -17.63
C PHE A 173 21.10 -6.92 -16.85
N LEU A 174 20.94 -5.93 -15.98
CA LEU A 174 22.05 -5.37 -15.20
C LEU A 174 22.57 -6.35 -14.15
N ILE A 175 21.72 -7.15 -13.52
CA ILE A 175 22.14 -8.09 -12.47
C ILE A 175 22.71 -9.36 -13.08
N VAL A 176 22.04 -9.96 -14.08
CA VAL A 176 22.41 -11.29 -14.61
C VAL A 176 23.55 -11.20 -15.62
N PHE A 177 23.50 -10.21 -16.52
CA PHE A 177 24.46 -10.12 -17.63
C PHE A 177 25.61 -9.14 -17.34
N MET A 178 25.34 -8.02 -16.64
CA MET A 178 26.35 -7.01 -16.30
C MET A 178 26.97 -7.23 -14.93
N HIS A 179 26.45 -8.18 -14.14
CA HIS A 179 26.90 -8.50 -12.78
C HIS A 179 26.88 -7.30 -11.81
N PHE A 180 25.97 -6.36 -12.06
CA PHE A 180 25.69 -5.29 -11.12
C PHE A 180 24.83 -5.87 -9.98
N ASN A 181 25.37 -5.98 -8.80
CA ASN A 181 24.69 -6.51 -7.62
C ASN A 181 23.36 -5.76 -7.36
N TRP A 182 23.11 -5.33 -6.13
CA TRP A 182 21.90 -4.56 -5.79
C TRP A 182 21.75 -3.24 -6.59
N GLN A 183 22.88 -2.65 -7.04
CA GLN A 183 22.90 -1.43 -7.88
C GLN A 183 22.13 -1.63 -9.18
N GLY A 184 22.22 -2.81 -9.78
CA GLY A 184 21.48 -3.14 -11.01
C GLY A 184 19.97 -3.01 -10.84
N ARG A 185 19.43 -3.42 -9.68
CA ARG A 185 18.01 -3.25 -9.37
C ARG A 185 17.63 -1.78 -9.18
N VAL A 186 18.44 -1.02 -8.44
CA VAL A 186 18.22 0.42 -8.20
C VAL A 186 18.26 1.20 -9.50
N LEU A 187 19.25 0.95 -10.35
CA LEU A 187 19.36 1.60 -11.66
C LEU A 187 18.20 1.23 -12.59
N GLY A 188 17.78 -0.04 -12.59
CA GLY A 188 16.62 -0.48 -13.36
C GLY A 188 15.34 0.27 -12.98
N ILE A 189 15.11 0.45 -11.68
CA ILE A 189 14.00 1.26 -11.16
C ILE A 189 14.16 2.71 -11.60
N LEU A 190 15.33 3.31 -11.38
CA LEU A 190 15.58 4.72 -11.66
C LEU A 190 15.39 5.06 -13.14
N VAL A 191 16.03 4.31 -14.04
CA VAL A 191 15.95 4.54 -15.48
C VAL A 191 14.52 4.38 -15.97
N SER A 192 13.82 3.33 -15.52
CA SER A 192 12.43 3.11 -15.89
C SER A 192 11.54 4.27 -15.43
N LYS A 193 11.64 4.68 -14.16
CA LYS A 193 10.82 5.79 -13.63
C LYS A 193 11.16 7.13 -14.27
N LEU A 194 12.43 7.38 -14.60
CA LEU A 194 12.86 8.59 -15.31
C LEU A 194 12.25 8.64 -16.72
N VAL A 195 12.39 7.56 -17.50
CA VAL A 195 11.82 7.48 -18.86
C VAL A 195 10.32 7.70 -18.82
N PHE A 196 9.60 7.01 -17.93
CA PHE A 196 8.15 7.14 -17.85
C PHE A 196 7.69 8.46 -17.20
N ALA A 197 8.50 9.11 -16.38
CA ALA A 197 8.25 10.49 -15.94
C ALA A 197 8.35 11.47 -17.11
N LEU A 198 9.37 11.35 -17.97
CA LEU A 198 9.51 12.19 -19.17
C LEU A 198 8.35 11.97 -20.15
N ILE A 199 7.96 10.71 -20.40
CA ILE A 199 6.77 10.41 -21.21
C ILE A 199 5.51 11.00 -20.55
N GLY A 200 5.41 10.92 -19.22
CA GLY A 200 4.31 11.50 -18.45
C GLY A 200 4.21 13.01 -18.62
N ILE A 201 5.34 13.74 -18.54
CA ILE A 201 5.40 15.18 -18.81
C ILE A 201 4.92 15.47 -20.23
N TYR A 202 5.44 14.73 -21.23
CA TYR A 202 5.01 14.89 -22.62
C TYR A 202 3.49 14.74 -22.78
N ILE A 203 2.89 13.71 -22.17
CA ILE A 203 1.45 13.46 -22.21
C ILE A 203 0.68 14.62 -21.57
N LEU A 204 1.11 15.11 -20.40
CA LEU A 204 0.46 16.22 -19.70
C LEU A 204 0.50 17.52 -20.49
N LEU A 205 1.62 17.81 -21.15
CA LEU A 205 1.79 19.00 -22.00
C LEU A 205 0.95 18.89 -23.27
N LYS A 206 1.01 17.75 -23.97
CA LYS A 206 0.23 17.49 -25.20
C LYS A 206 -1.27 17.64 -24.98
N HIS A 207 -1.78 17.15 -23.85
CA HIS A 207 -3.21 17.23 -23.51
C HIS A 207 -3.58 18.51 -22.75
N LYS A 208 -2.66 19.48 -22.63
CA LYS A 208 -2.85 20.73 -21.87
C LYS A 208 -3.39 20.50 -20.45
N SER A 209 -3.03 19.36 -19.84
CA SER A 209 -3.46 18.97 -18.49
C SER A 209 -2.57 19.57 -17.39
N CYS A 210 -1.53 20.31 -17.76
CA CYS A 210 -0.66 21.05 -16.85
C CYS A 210 -0.33 22.39 -17.51
N GLN A 211 -0.71 23.50 -16.85
CA GLN A 211 -0.45 24.88 -17.32
C GLN A 211 0.27 25.65 -16.23
N ILE A 212 1.34 26.36 -16.61
CA ILE A 212 2.13 27.20 -15.71
C ILE A 212 1.23 28.30 -15.14
N SER A 213 1.05 28.28 -13.82
CA SER A 213 0.27 29.28 -13.09
C SER A 213 0.58 29.18 -11.60
N PHE A 214 1.08 30.25 -11.01
CA PHE A 214 1.26 30.32 -9.57
C PHE A 214 -0.05 30.79 -8.92
N ASN A 215 -0.63 29.97 -8.04
CA ASN A 215 -1.87 30.30 -7.32
C ASN A 215 -1.81 29.82 -5.86
N THR A 216 -1.68 30.74 -4.94
CA THR A 216 -1.59 30.49 -3.50
C THR A 216 -2.84 29.82 -2.93
N THR A 217 -4.02 30.08 -3.50
CA THR A 217 -5.27 29.44 -3.08
C THR A 217 -5.25 27.96 -3.41
N TYR A 218 -4.74 27.58 -4.59
CA TYR A 218 -4.57 26.16 -4.95
C TYR A 218 -3.53 25.46 -4.05
N ILE A 219 -2.40 26.13 -3.78
CA ILE A 219 -1.36 25.60 -2.89
C ILE A 219 -1.95 25.33 -1.50
N LYS A 220 -2.68 26.29 -0.91
CA LYS A 220 -3.31 26.13 0.39
C LYS A 220 -4.35 25.00 0.39
N ASP A 221 -5.20 24.90 -0.64
CA ASP A 221 -6.20 23.84 -0.75
C ASP A 221 -5.55 22.47 -0.88
N ILE A 222 -4.47 22.33 -1.68
CA ILE A 222 -3.70 21.10 -1.82
C ILE A 222 -3.10 20.67 -0.48
N LEU A 223 -2.44 21.57 0.24
CA LEU A 223 -1.79 21.24 1.52
C LEU A 223 -2.81 20.92 2.62
N ASN A 224 -3.90 21.69 2.71
CA ASN A 224 -4.95 21.45 3.70
C ASN A 224 -5.61 20.07 3.53
N TYR A 225 -5.75 19.59 2.31
CA TYR A 225 -6.30 18.27 2.03
C TYR A 225 -5.22 17.19 2.08
N GLY A 226 -4.05 17.45 1.48
CA GLY A 226 -3.00 16.46 1.29
C GLY A 226 -2.31 16.05 2.60
N LEU A 227 -1.99 16.99 3.49
CA LEU A 227 -1.28 16.69 4.74
C LEU A 227 -1.99 15.67 5.63
N PRO A 228 -3.29 15.76 5.91
CA PRO A 228 -4.01 14.73 6.65
C PRO A 228 -3.99 13.35 5.97
N VAL A 229 -4.07 13.32 4.63
CA VAL A 229 -4.00 12.08 3.85
C VAL A 229 -2.61 11.45 3.96
N VAL A 230 -1.54 12.24 3.92
CA VAL A 230 -0.16 11.78 4.10
C VAL A 230 -0.01 11.09 5.45
N VAL A 231 -0.49 11.67 6.55
CA VAL A 231 -0.40 11.08 7.89
C VAL A 231 -1.10 9.71 7.93
N HIS A 232 -2.27 9.59 7.30
CA HIS A 232 -3.00 8.31 7.26
C HIS A 232 -2.27 7.24 6.43
N SER A 233 -1.80 7.59 5.23
CA SER A 233 -1.18 6.65 4.29
C SER A 233 0.25 6.26 4.69
N SER A 234 0.96 7.13 5.41
CA SER A 234 2.34 6.89 5.82
C SER A 234 2.51 5.74 6.82
N GLY A 235 1.50 5.46 7.64
CA GLY A 235 1.62 4.51 8.75
C GLY A 235 2.14 3.13 8.35
N PHE A 236 1.60 2.53 7.27
CA PHE A 236 2.04 1.22 6.80
C PHE A 236 3.49 1.21 6.29
N VAL A 237 3.85 2.24 5.53
CA VAL A 237 5.20 2.37 4.94
C VAL A 237 6.25 2.63 6.01
N ILE A 238 5.93 3.48 6.99
CA ILE A 238 6.82 3.79 8.11
C ILE A 238 7.05 2.54 8.98
N ILE A 239 6.02 1.75 9.29
CA ILE A 239 6.16 0.48 10.02
C ILE A 239 7.15 -0.43 9.29
N SER A 240 6.98 -0.60 7.99
CA SER A 240 7.89 -1.41 7.17
C SER A 240 9.34 -0.87 7.17
N ALA A 241 9.53 0.45 7.18
CA ALA A 241 10.86 1.06 7.24
C ALA A 241 11.52 0.90 8.63
N ILE A 242 10.73 0.99 9.71
CA ILE A 242 11.19 0.76 11.09
C ILE A 242 11.77 -0.64 11.23
N ASP A 243 11.12 -1.67 10.69
CA ASP A 243 11.63 -3.04 10.74
C ASP A 243 13.05 -3.17 10.15
N ARG A 244 13.28 -2.59 8.95
CA ARG A 244 14.59 -2.61 8.29
C ARG A 244 15.63 -1.79 9.05
N PHE A 245 15.22 -0.66 9.62
CA PHE A 245 16.09 0.17 10.44
C PHE A 245 16.59 -0.60 11.66
N PHE A 246 15.71 -1.26 12.40
CA PHE A 246 16.11 -2.04 13.58
C PHE A 246 16.94 -3.24 13.21
N LEU A 247 16.62 -3.99 12.17
CA LEU A 247 17.44 -5.11 11.70
C LEU A 247 18.85 -4.66 11.30
N ASN A 248 18.96 -3.60 10.49
CA ASN A 248 20.25 -3.07 10.07
C ASN A 248 21.10 -2.64 11.27
N LYS A 249 20.49 -1.96 12.25
CA LYS A 249 21.21 -1.39 13.39
C LYS A 249 21.67 -2.46 14.38
N PHE A 250 20.87 -3.49 14.63
CA PHE A 250 21.11 -4.44 15.72
C PHE A 250 21.63 -5.79 15.25
N ILE A 251 21.36 -6.21 14.03
CA ILE A 251 21.72 -7.54 13.51
C ILE A 251 22.63 -7.44 12.28
N GLY A 252 22.25 -6.59 11.31
CA GLY A 252 23.03 -6.36 10.09
C GLY A 252 22.23 -6.55 8.80
N LEU A 253 22.86 -6.21 7.68
CA LEU A 253 22.25 -6.19 6.34
C LEU A 253 21.83 -7.59 5.86
N SER A 254 22.59 -8.63 6.16
CA SER A 254 22.27 -10.00 5.76
C SER A 254 20.92 -10.46 6.36
N ALA A 255 20.71 -10.20 7.66
CA ALA A 255 19.44 -10.51 8.32
C ALA A 255 18.29 -9.69 7.75
N THR A 256 18.54 -8.42 7.44
CA THR A 256 17.56 -7.54 6.78
C THR A 256 17.16 -8.08 5.41
N GLY A 257 18.12 -8.62 4.65
CA GLY A 257 17.86 -9.24 3.35
C GLY A 257 16.97 -10.47 3.47
N ILE A 258 17.32 -11.40 4.36
CA ILE A 258 16.57 -12.63 4.60
C ILE A 258 15.14 -12.32 5.09
N TYR A 259 15.01 -11.40 6.06
CA TYR A 259 13.70 -10.91 6.54
C TYR A 259 12.87 -10.30 5.40
N SER A 260 13.47 -9.49 4.55
CA SER A 260 12.77 -8.79 3.47
C SER A 260 12.28 -9.74 2.37
N VAL A 261 13.00 -10.83 2.12
CA VAL A 261 12.52 -11.93 1.27
C VAL A 261 11.29 -12.59 1.89
N SER A 262 11.32 -12.92 3.18
CA SER A 262 10.16 -13.47 3.89
C SER A 262 8.96 -12.53 3.86
N TYR A 263 9.21 -11.23 4.10
CA TYR A 263 8.19 -10.19 4.03
C TYR A 263 7.56 -10.12 2.63
N SER A 264 8.36 -10.17 1.57
CA SER A 264 7.89 -10.20 0.19
C SER A 264 7.03 -11.42 -0.08
N VAL A 265 7.46 -12.62 0.34
CA VAL A 265 6.68 -13.85 0.19
C VAL A 265 5.36 -13.77 0.96
N CYS A 266 5.38 -13.34 2.22
CA CYS A 266 4.16 -13.23 3.04
C CYS A 266 3.21 -12.12 2.58
N SER A 267 3.71 -11.09 1.89
CA SER A 267 2.88 -10.01 1.33
C SER A 267 1.87 -10.50 0.28
N LEU A 268 2.03 -11.72 -0.27
CA LEU A 268 1.03 -12.39 -1.10
C LEU A 268 -0.33 -12.51 -0.40
N ILE A 269 -0.34 -12.78 0.90
CA ILE A 269 -1.58 -12.85 1.68
C ILE A 269 -2.27 -11.48 1.67
N GLY A 270 -1.50 -10.41 1.89
CA GLY A 270 -2.00 -9.04 1.81
C GLY A 270 -2.51 -8.68 0.42
N PHE A 271 -1.86 -9.18 -0.62
CA PHE A 271 -2.28 -9.01 -2.00
C PHE A 271 -3.63 -9.68 -2.30
N VAL A 272 -3.78 -10.96 -1.94
CA VAL A 272 -5.03 -11.71 -2.15
C VAL A 272 -6.18 -11.06 -1.38
N THR A 273 -5.96 -10.69 -0.12
CA THR A 273 -6.97 -10.02 0.70
C THR A 273 -7.35 -8.64 0.18
N SER A 274 -6.40 -7.88 -0.39
CA SER A 274 -6.65 -6.59 -1.03
C SER A 274 -7.46 -6.74 -2.32
N ALA A 275 -7.17 -7.76 -3.13
CA ALA A 275 -7.94 -8.06 -4.34
C ALA A 275 -9.39 -8.43 -4.00
N PHE A 276 -9.59 -9.26 -2.97
CA PHE A 276 -10.92 -9.57 -2.44
C PHE A 276 -11.64 -8.30 -1.98
N ASN A 277 -10.97 -7.45 -1.20
CA ASN A 277 -11.53 -6.22 -0.69
C ASN A 277 -11.95 -5.26 -1.81
N ALA A 278 -11.15 -5.12 -2.87
CA ALA A 278 -11.48 -4.29 -4.02
C ALA A 278 -12.77 -4.72 -4.73
N ALA A 279 -13.05 -6.02 -4.80
CA ALA A 279 -14.30 -6.56 -5.33
C ALA A 279 -15.47 -6.42 -4.33
N TRP A 280 -15.19 -6.53 -3.04
CA TRP A 280 -16.17 -6.51 -1.97
C TRP A 280 -16.71 -5.11 -1.64
N VAL A 281 -15.86 -4.09 -1.62
CA VAL A 281 -16.21 -2.73 -1.17
C VAL A 281 -17.42 -2.12 -1.88
N PRO A 282 -17.57 -2.20 -3.22
CA PRO A 282 -18.77 -1.66 -3.89
C PRO A 282 -20.06 -2.33 -3.42
N ILE A 283 -20.06 -3.68 -3.33
CA ILE A 283 -21.20 -4.48 -2.86
C ILE A 283 -21.52 -4.16 -1.40
N PHE A 284 -20.47 -3.97 -0.60
CA PHE A 284 -20.57 -3.63 0.81
C PHE A 284 -21.23 -2.27 1.02
N TYR A 285 -20.82 -1.24 0.29
CA TYR A 285 -21.38 0.12 0.42
C TYR A 285 -22.83 0.19 -0.07
N GLU A 286 -23.18 -0.52 -1.13
CA GLU A 286 -24.55 -0.61 -1.61
C GLU A 286 -25.46 -1.24 -0.53
N LYS A 287 -25.01 -2.33 0.08
CA LYS A 287 -25.76 -2.98 1.16
C LYS A 287 -25.89 -2.12 2.41
N LEU A 288 -24.83 -1.44 2.84
CA LEU A 288 -24.84 -0.65 4.08
C LEU A 288 -25.96 0.41 4.12
N GLY A 289 -26.28 1.02 2.98
CA GLY A 289 -27.31 2.06 2.87
C GLY A 289 -28.75 1.55 3.11
N THR A 290 -28.98 0.23 3.04
CA THR A 290 -30.34 -0.38 3.07
C THR A 290 -30.48 -1.51 4.08
N LEU A 291 -29.52 -1.68 5.02
CA LEU A 291 -29.48 -2.80 5.95
C LEU A 291 -30.61 -2.77 6.99
N SER A 292 -31.46 -3.80 6.96
CA SER A 292 -32.31 -4.18 8.09
C SER A 292 -31.50 -4.84 9.22
N ALA A 293 -32.10 -5.01 10.39
CA ALA A 293 -31.45 -5.69 11.53
C ALA A 293 -30.97 -7.12 11.15
N SER A 294 -31.80 -7.86 10.40
CA SER A 294 -31.42 -9.19 9.89
C SER A 294 -30.30 -9.13 8.85
N GLY A 295 -30.25 -8.07 8.03
CA GLY A 295 -29.18 -7.81 7.10
C GLY A 295 -27.84 -7.54 7.80
N LYS A 296 -27.83 -6.75 8.87
CA LYS A 296 -26.64 -6.54 9.71
C LYS A 296 -26.10 -7.85 10.27
N LEU A 297 -26.96 -8.73 10.76
CA LEU A 297 -26.56 -10.02 11.29
C LEU A 297 -25.95 -10.92 10.21
N LYS A 298 -26.54 -10.98 9.01
CA LYS A 298 -25.98 -11.74 7.87
C LYS A 298 -24.58 -11.21 7.49
N LEU A 299 -24.42 -9.90 7.47
CA LEU A 299 -23.12 -9.27 7.14
C LEU A 299 -22.05 -9.60 8.17
N VAL A 300 -22.39 -9.55 9.47
CA VAL A 300 -21.46 -9.96 10.55
C VAL A 300 -21.07 -11.42 10.43
N LYS A 301 -22.01 -12.32 10.17
CA LYS A 301 -21.72 -13.75 9.95
C LYS A 301 -20.77 -13.95 8.76
N SER A 302 -21.00 -13.26 7.64
CA SER A 302 -20.12 -13.32 6.48
C SER A 302 -18.71 -12.79 6.79
N THR A 303 -18.60 -11.75 7.64
CA THR A 303 -17.32 -11.22 8.09
C THR A 303 -16.55 -12.23 8.95
N TYR A 304 -17.21 -12.94 9.86
CA TYR A 304 -16.55 -14.01 10.64
C TYR A 304 -16.12 -15.18 9.77
N ILE A 305 -16.93 -15.58 8.79
CA ILE A 305 -16.52 -16.62 7.81
C ILE A 305 -15.25 -16.16 7.08
N TYR A 306 -15.21 -14.90 6.62
CA TYR A 306 -14.02 -14.35 5.99
C TYR A 306 -12.79 -14.41 6.93
N PHE A 307 -12.92 -14.03 8.21
CA PHE A 307 -11.84 -14.12 9.18
C PHE A 307 -11.33 -15.55 9.35
N ILE A 308 -12.23 -16.53 9.45
CA ILE A 308 -11.86 -17.96 9.55
C ILE A 308 -11.11 -18.39 8.28
N LEU A 309 -11.60 -18.01 7.09
CA LEU A 309 -10.95 -18.34 5.83
C LEU A 309 -9.55 -17.70 5.72
N VAL A 310 -9.38 -16.45 6.16
CA VAL A 310 -8.07 -15.79 6.20
C VAL A 310 -7.13 -16.53 7.15
N LEU A 311 -7.57 -16.86 8.38
CA LEU A 311 -6.73 -17.59 9.33
C LEU A 311 -6.37 -19.00 8.85
N PHE A 312 -7.31 -19.70 8.24
CA PHE A 312 -7.05 -20.99 7.60
C PHE A 312 -6.02 -20.85 6.46
N SER A 313 -6.18 -19.85 5.60
CA SER A 313 -5.20 -19.57 4.53
C SER A 313 -3.81 -19.24 5.09
N VAL A 314 -3.75 -18.49 6.19
CA VAL A 314 -2.48 -18.19 6.89
C VAL A 314 -1.85 -19.47 7.43
N ALA A 315 -2.61 -20.33 8.09
CA ALA A 315 -2.10 -21.60 8.63
C ALA A 315 -1.57 -22.51 7.51
N LEU A 316 -2.33 -22.64 6.42
CA LEU A 316 -1.90 -23.40 5.24
C LEU A 316 -0.63 -22.79 4.61
N PHE A 317 -0.57 -21.47 4.47
CA PHE A 317 0.58 -20.77 3.93
C PHE A 317 1.83 -20.97 4.80
N ALA A 318 1.69 -20.83 6.13
CA ALA A 318 2.78 -20.98 7.08
C ALA A 318 3.34 -22.41 7.15
N THR A 319 2.55 -23.43 6.80
CA THR A 319 2.99 -24.84 6.75
C THR A 319 3.57 -25.22 5.39
N VAL A 320 2.95 -24.77 4.29
CA VAL A 320 3.35 -25.18 2.93
C VAL A 320 4.56 -24.39 2.43
N VAL A 321 4.59 -23.07 2.64
CA VAL A 321 5.62 -22.22 2.04
C VAL A 321 7.05 -22.56 2.50
N PRO A 322 7.33 -22.86 3.78
CA PRO A 322 8.67 -23.29 4.18
C PRO A 322 9.17 -24.54 3.42
N SER A 323 8.27 -25.48 3.09
CA SER A 323 8.62 -26.70 2.35
C SER A 323 8.99 -26.46 0.89
N ILE A 324 8.42 -25.41 0.27
CA ILE A 324 8.69 -25.06 -1.13
C ILE A 324 9.64 -23.85 -1.27
N LEU A 325 10.18 -23.37 -0.16
CA LEU A 325 10.99 -22.15 -0.14
C LEU A 325 12.24 -22.25 -1.02
N ASN A 326 12.86 -23.43 -1.12
CA ASN A 326 14.01 -23.73 -1.97
C ASN A 326 13.70 -23.56 -3.48
N ILE A 327 12.44 -23.66 -3.88
CA ILE A 327 11.99 -23.40 -5.25
C ILE A 327 11.79 -21.91 -5.47
N LEU A 328 11.23 -21.24 -4.47
CA LEU A 328 10.85 -19.82 -4.53
C LEU A 328 12.05 -18.87 -4.39
N VAL A 329 13.09 -19.27 -3.64
CA VAL A 329 14.24 -18.41 -3.36
C VAL A 329 15.57 -19.16 -3.52
N GLY A 330 16.66 -18.41 -3.70
CA GLY A 330 18.00 -18.97 -3.75
C GLY A 330 18.42 -19.60 -2.41
N LYS A 331 19.31 -20.62 -2.46
CA LYS A 331 19.77 -21.37 -1.29
C LYS A 331 20.28 -20.50 -0.14
N LYS A 332 20.89 -19.34 -0.45
CA LYS A 332 21.40 -18.39 0.55
C LYS A 332 20.30 -17.76 1.41
N PHE A 333 19.02 -17.86 0.99
CA PHE A 333 17.86 -17.23 1.63
C PHE A 333 16.94 -18.24 2.35
N LEU A 334 17.34 -19.49 2.50
CA LEU A 334 16.51 -20.52 3.18
C LEU A 334 16.18 -20.15 4.63
N GLY A 335 17.03 -19.36 5.30
CA GLY A 335 16.73 -18.78 6.61
C GLY A 335 15.48 -17.91 6.65
N ALA A 336 14.92 -17.51 5.49
CA ALA A 336 13.65 -16.80 5.39
C ALA A 336 12.48 -17.60 6.02
N GLY A 337 12.55 -18.92 6.05
CA GLY A 337 11.54 -19.79 6.69
C GLY A 337 11.24 -19.42 8.13
N LEU A 338 12.23 -18.93 8.88
CA LEU A 338 12.10 -18.57 10.29
C LEU A 338 11.09 -17.44 10.56
N PHE A 339 10.90 -16.56 9.60
CA PHE A 339 10.03 -15.39 9.74
C PHE A 339 8.61 -15.63 9.21
N ILE A 340 8.40 -16.67 8.37
CA ILE A 340 7.17 -16.87 7.60
C ILE A 340 5.95 -16.94 8.49
N PHE A 341 6.00 -17.70 9.59
CA PHE A 341 4.86 -17.84 10.49
C PHE A 341 4.36 -16.50 11.02
N TRP A 342 5.25 -15.70 11.61
CA TRP A 342 4.88 -14.41 12.22
C TRP A 342 4.42 -13.39 11.19
N LEU A 343 5.12 -13.31 10.05
CA LEU A 343 4.78 -12.38 8.99
C LEU A 343 3.47 -12.77 8.29
N ALA A 344 3.24 -14.06 8.03
CA ALA A 344 2.00 -14.56 7.46
C ALA A 344 0.80 -14.23 8.35
N LEU A 345 0.95 -14.48 9.67
CA LEU A 345 -0.07 -14.14 10.66
C LEU A 345 -0.34 -12.61 10.69
N GLY A 346 0.72 -11.81 10.67
CA GLY A 346 0.60 -10.35 10.58
C GLY A 346 -0.16 -9.91 9.33
N PHE A 347 0.20 -10.42 8.14
CA PHE A 347 -0.53 -10.12 6.91
C PHE A 347 -1.98 -10.62 6.92
N GLY A 348 -2.27 -11.71 7.63
CA GLY A 348 -3.63 -12.16 7.90
C GLY A 348 -4.44 -11.11 8.68
N PHE A 349 -3.90 -10.59 9.78
CA PHE A 349 -4.53 -9.49 10.52
C PHE A 349 -4.68 -8.21 9.69
N HIS A 350 -3.70 -7.91 8.84
CA HIS A 350 -3.81 -6.81 7.89
C HIS A 350 -4.95 -7.04 6.88
N GLY A 351 -5.13 -8.27 6.39
CA GLY A 351 -6.26 -8.63 5.53
C GLY A 351 -7.61 -8.47 6.22
N MET A 352 -7.73 -8.83 7.50
CA MET A 352 -8.94 -8.59 8.28
C MET A 352 -9.22 -7.10 8.49
N TYR A 353 -8.15 -6.33 8.78
CA TYR A 353 -8.22 -4.87 8.88
C TYR A 353 -8.79 -4.24 7.61
N THR A 354 -8.36 -4.65 6.41
CA THR A 354 -8.80 -4.04 5.14
C THR A 354 -10.32 -4.14 4.92
N LEU A 355 -10.95 -5.17 5.44
CA LEU A 355 -12.41 -5.33 5.35
C LEU A 355 -13.14 -4.42 6.36
N ILE A 356 -12.65 -4.37 7.60
CA ILE A 356 -13.31 -3.62 8.69
C ILE A 356 -13.14 -2.10 8.52
N VAL A 357 -12.01 -1.64 7.98
CA VAL A 357 -11.76 -0.20 7.78
C VAL A 357 -12.80 0.46 6.86
N SER A 358 -13.46 -0.33 6.01
CA SER A 358 -14.49 0.13 5.09
C SER A 358 -15.70 0.77 5.77
N TYR A 359 -16.02 0.40 7.02
CA TYR A 359 -17.07 1.07 7.82
C TYR A 359 -16.70 2.52 8.13
N ILE A 360 -15.42 2.78 8.50
CA ILE A 360 -14.93 4.12 8.84
C ILE A 360 -14.89 5.01 7.59
N PHE A 361 -14.50 4.45 6.43
CA PHE A 361 -14.54 5.16 5.15
C PHE A 361 -15.97 5.49 4.72
N TYR A 362 -16.92 4.56 4.90
CA TYR A 362 -18.34 4.77 4.59
C TYR A 362 -18.89 5.97 5.37
N GLU A 363 -18.61 6.05 6.66
CA GLU A 363 -19.03 7.15 7.56
C GLU A 363 -18.15 8.41 7.45
N LYS A 364 -17.16 8.42 6.54
CA LYS A 364 -16.24 9.55 6.29
C LYS A 364 -15.46 10.04 7.53
N LYS A 365 -15.31 9.20 8.56
CA LYS A 365 -14.61 9.55 9.82
C LYS A 365 -13.11 9.18 9.76
N THR A 366 -12.44 9.54 8.68
CA THR A 366 -11.04 9.16 8.39
C THR A 366 -10.02 9.69 9.39
N TYR A 367 -10.33 10.74 10.16
CA TYR A 367 -9.48 11.25 11.23
C TYR A 367 -9.14 10.19 12.30
N VAL A 368 -10.05 9.22 12.51
CA VAL A 368 -9.82 8.09 13.42
C VAL A 368 -8.64 7.25 12.92
N LEU A 369 -8.56 7.03 11.63
CA LEU A 369 -7.50 6.23 11.01
C LEU A 369 -6.13 6.90 11.13
N SER A 370 -6.08 8.23 11.08
CA SER A 370 -4.83 8.97 11.30
C SER A 370 -4.33 8.83 12.74
N LYS A 371 -5.23 8.86 13.73
CA LYS A 371 -4.87 8.60 15.15
C LYS A 371 -4.34 7.17 15.32
N ILE A 372 -5.03 6.18 14.74
CA ILE A 372 -4.59 4.78 14.80
C ILE A 372 -3.22 4.60 14.11
N ALA A 373 -2.97 5.28 12.99
CA ALA A 373 -1.68 5.23 12.31
C ALA A 373 -0.55 5.72 13.22
N ILE A 374 -0.71 6.84 13.91
CA ILE A 374 0.29 7.36 14.86
C ILE A 374 0.55 6.36 15.98
N VAL A 375 -0.52 5.86 16.63
CA VAL A 375 -0.40 4.88 17.71
C VAL A 375 0.34 3.63 17.27
N THR A 376 0.02 3.10 16.07
CA THR A 376 0.64 1.88 15.54
C THR A 376 2.09 2.09 15.10
N VAL A 377 2.47 3.28 14.65
CA VAL A 377 3.87 3.64 14.36
C VAL A 377 4.69 3.70 15.66
N LEU A 378 4.17 4.35 16.69
CA LEU A 378 4.83 4.40 18.03
C LEU A 378 4.97 2.99 18.62
N LEU A 379 3.90 2.18 18.52
CA LEU A 379 3.94 0.79 18.96
C LEU A 379 4.97 -0.03 18.16
N SER A 380 5.07 0.19 16.83
CA SER A 380 6.08 -0.48 15.99
C SER A 380 7.49 -0.16 16.47
N PHE A 381 7.79 1.10 16.77
CA PHE A 381 9.08 1.50 17.27
C PHE A 381 9.40 0.83 18.61
N ALA A 382 8.47 0.88 19.57
CA ALA A 382 8.65 0.29 20.89
C ALA A 382 8.77 -1.24 20.86
N SER A 383 7.88 -1.92 20.11
CA SER A 383 7.89 -3.38 20.02
C SER A 383 9.13 -3.91 19.28
N ASN A 384 9.56 -3.24 18.21
CA ASN A 384 10.81 -3.61 17.52
C ASN A 384 12.01 -3.49 18.47
N TYR A 385 12.11 -2.37 19.23
CA TYR A 385 13.22 -2.18 20.17
C TYR A 385 13.28 -3.25 21.26
N VAL A 386 12.13 -3.63 21.82
CA VAL A 386 12.06 -4.63 22.89
C VAL A 386 12.28 -6.03 22.33
N LEU A 387 11.53 -6.41 21.31
CA LEU A 387 11.51 -7.80 20.82
C LEU A 387 12.81 -8.18 20.07
N ILE A 388 13.51 -7.21 19.44
CA ILE A 388 14.81 -7.51 18.82
C ILE A 388 15.87 -7.84 19.88
N LYS A 389 15.81 -7.22 21.05
CA LYS A 389 16.73 -7.51 22.17
C LYS A 389 16.45 -8.87 22.82
N ILE A 390 15.19 -9.32 22.82
CA ILE A 390 14.79 -10.58 23.45
C ILE A 390 14.99 -11.76 22.46
N ASN A 391 14.51 -11.61 21.23
CA ASN A 391 14.40 -12.69 20.25
C ASN A 391 15.23 -12.46 18.97
N GLY A 392 16.15 -11.47 18.98
CA GLY A 392 16.97 -11.17 17.81
C GLY A 392 16.13 -10.81 16.58
N ALA A 393 16.55 -11.26 15.40
CA ALA A 393 15.88 -10.95 14.15
C ALA A 393 14.41 -11.42 14.10
N ILE A 394 14.06 -12.55 14.72
CA ILE A 394 12.68 -13.06 14.78
C ILE A 394 11.79 -12.09 15.54
N GLY A 395 12.33 -11.39 16.54
CA GLY A 395 11.62 -10.37 17.30
C GLY A 395 11.02 -9.27 16.44
N VAL A 396 11.66 -8.93 15.32
CA VAL A 396 11.12 -7.93 14.37
C VAL A 396 9.87 -8.47 13.65
N ALA A 397 9.87 -9.73 13.26
CA ALA A 397 8.67 -10.34 12.65
C ALA A 397 7.51 -10.45 13.65
N GLN A 398 7.83 -10.74 14.93
CA GLN A 398 6.86 -10.72 16.03
C GLN A 398 6.30 -9.31 16.26
N ALA A 399 7.15 -8.28 16.22
CA ALA A 399 6.73 -6.88 16.33
C ALA A 399 5.76 -6.49 15.21
N THR A 400 6.08 -6.83 13.96
CA THR A 400 5.20 -6.60 12.82
C THR A 400 3.83 -7.29 12.99
N CYS A 401 3.83 -8.56 13.43
CA CYS A 401 2.61 -9.30 13.73
C CYS A 401 1.77 -8.61 14.81
N LEU A 402 2.39 -8.21 15.92
CA LEU A 402 1.75 -7.52 17.04
C LEU A 402 1.14 -6.18 16.58
N VAL A 403 1.89 -5.40 15.80
CA VAL A 403 1.42 -4.09 15.29
C VAL A 403 0.21 -4.25 14.38
N PHE A 404 0.22 -5.24 13.49
CA PHE A 404 -0.91 -5.49 12.59
C PHE A 404 -2.12 -6.04 13.34
N LEU A 405 -1.93 -6.86 14.36
CA LEU A 405 -3.00 -7.29 15.26
C LEU A 405 -3.62 -6.10 16.00
N VAL A 406 -2.81 -5.28 16.66
CA VAL A 406 -3.30 -4.11 17.41
C VAL A 406 -4.01 -3.13 16.47
N ARG A 407 -3.47 -2.89 15.27
CA ARG A 407 -4.11 -2.06 14.24
C ARG A 407 -5.48 -2.61 13.86
N PHE A 408 -5.60 -3.90 13.64
CA PHE A 408 -6.87 -4.57 13.33
C PHE A 408 -7.88 -4.39 14.47
N LEU A 409 -7.46 -4.67 15.72
CA LEU A 409 -8.33 -4.55 16.89
C LEU A 409 -8.80 -3.10 17.14
N LEU A 410 -7.90 -2.12 17.02
CA LEU A 410 -8.26 -0.71 17.15
C LEU A 410 -9.26 -0.29 16.07
N VAL A 411 -9.02 -0.68 14.81
CA VAL A 411 -9.96 -0.35 13.73
C VAL A 411 -11.28 -1.05 13.92
N TRP A 412 -11.31 -2.29 14.39
CA TRP A 412 -12.56 -2.99 14.70
C TRP A 412 -13.33 -2.30 15.83
N TYR A 413 -12.66 -1.94 16.90
CA TYR A 413 -13.27 -1.21 18.03
C TYR A 413 -13.88 0.12 17.55
N PHE A 414 -13.10 0.97 16.88
CA PHE A 414 -13.59 2.26 16.42
C PHE A 414 -14.62 2.15 15.28
N SER A 415 -14.54 1.13 14.43
CA SER A 415 -15.56 0.90 13.40
C SER A 415 -16.91 0.60 14.01
N ASN A 416 -16.95 -0.14 15.13
CA ASN A 416 -18.20 -0.41 15.86
C ASN A 416 -18.78 0.81 16.55
N GLN A 417 -17.93 1.76 17.01
CA GLN A 417 -18.41 3.05 17.54
C GLN A 417 -19.00 3.94 16.44
N VAL A 418 -18.39 3.91 15.25
CA VAL A 418 -18.79 4.75 14.10
C VAL A 418 -20.04 4.21 13.43
N TYR A 419 -20.11 2.90 13.23
CA TYR A 419 -21.23 2.19 12.64
C TYR A 419 -21.53 0.92 13.46
N PRO A 420 -22.49 0.99 14.42
CA PRO A 420 -22.79 -0.13 15.32
C PRO A 420 -23.31 -1.37 14.59
N MET A 421 -22.60 -2.48 14.81
CA MET A 421 -22.93 -3.78 14.25
C MET A 421 -23.09 -4.83 15.36
N PRO A 422 -23.94 -5.86 15.20
CA PRO A 422 -24.18 -6.88 16.22
C PRO A 422 -23.06 -7.93 16.28
N TRP A 423 -21.80 -7.50 16.57
CA TRP A 423 -20.63 -8.39 16.59
C TRP A 423 -20.76 -9.52 17.60
N LEU A 424 -21.39 -9.29 18.76
CA LEU A 424 -21.59 -10.25 19.84
C LEU A 424 -22.96 -10.95 19.74
N PHE A 425 -23.47 -11.21 18.54
CA PHE A 425 -24.80 -11.81 18.36
C PHE A 425 -24.93 -13.19 19.01
N PHE A 426 -23.82 -13.94 19.14
CA PHE A 426 -23.81 -15.24 19.80
C PHE A 426 -23.93 -15.14 21.33
N MET A 427 -23.68 -13.98 21.94
CA MET A 427 -23.88 -13.73 23.38
C MET A 427 -25.30 -13.26 23.72
N ARG A 428 -26.08 -12.79 22.73
CA ARG A 428 -27.47 -12.48 22.95
C ARG A 428 -28.27 -13.78 22.91
N ARG A 429 -28.73 -14.26 24.08
CA ARG A 429 -29.76 -15.31 24.17
C ARG A 429 -30.90 -14.91 23.24
N ALA A 430 -31.42 -15.86 22.44
CA ALA A 430 -32.64 -15.66 21.66
C ALA A 430 -33.70 -15.08 22.62
N PRO A 431 -34.50 -14.05 22.20
CA PRO A 431 -35.62 -13.64 22.97
C PRO A 431 -36.46 -14.91 23.24
N GLN A 432 -36.62 -15.26 24.50
CA GLN A 432 -37.61 -16.29 24.85
C GLN A 432 -38.91 -15.85 24.20
N ALA A 433 -39.44 -16.68 23.33
CA ALA A 433 -40.83 -16.55 22.87
C ALA A 433 -41.68 -16.61 24.12
N SER A 434 -41.97 -15.43 24.71
CA SER A 434 -42.96 -15.34 25.77
C SER A 434 -44.26 -15.69 25.17
N GLU A 435 -44.73 -16.87 25.52
CA GLU A 435 -46.06 -17.36 25.65
C GLU A 435 -47.14 -16.32 25.30
N ALA A 436 -47.65 -16.41 24.07
CA ALA A 436 -49.02 -16.09 23.82
C ALA A 436 -49.86 -17.28 24.29
N VAL A 437 -49.94 -17.49 25.60
CA VAL A 437 -50.97 -18.34 26.18
C VAL A 437 -52.21 -17.47 26.28
N GLY A 438 -53.18 -17.88 25.52
CA GLY A 438 -54.50 -17.30 25.52
C GLY A 438 -55.14 -17.26 26.90
N THR A 439 -55.91 -16.24 27.13
CA THR A 439 -57.08 -16.32 27.96
C THR A 439 -58.30 -16.06 27.09
N GLY A 440 -58.86 -17.16 26.56
CA GLY A 440 -60.22 -17.14 26.17
C GLY A 440 -61.08 -17.26 27.48
N ALA A 441 -61.98 -16.36 27.67
CA ALA A 441 -63.24 -16.52 28.37
C ALA A 441 -64.14 -15.31 28.01
#